data_2fc88c8f6a2b66f0ef3f974d9aa9defb
#
_entry.id   2fc88c8f6a2b66f0ef3f974d9aa9defb
#
_cell.length_a   1.000
_cell.length_b   1.000
_cell.length_c   1.000
_cell.angle_alpha   90.00
_cell.angle_beta   90.00
_cell.angle_gamma   90.00
#
_symmetry.space_group_name_H-M   'P 1'
#
loop_
_entity.id
_entity.type
_entity.pdbx_description
1 polymer ?
#
loop_
_entity_poly.entity_id
_entity_poly.type
_entity_poly.pdbx_seq_one_letter_code
_entity_poly.pdbx_strand_id
1 'polypeptide(L)'
;MHGRKKIIIFIMISIIGLFWLSGCDSPSSDSGNTESKADAEVQNGLIYKSSMKLLYAKNFSVDYYEGGYKILTTKDGTKILTVPKGKKTPKDIDKDIIVLKEPVSDLYLVASGVMDMFDKLDAVDTIKFSGLDSDGWYIDSAREALEGGKMLYAGKYSKPDYELLVSENCSLAIENTMITHSPQVTEKLKSFEIPSIIEYSSYEEEPLGRVEWVKFFGALTDRDEKADELFNEQVDIVNRIAKADGTDTDDTTKSDDATKSDAASNDNSRPTVAFFYITSNGQIQVRKS
;
A
#
# COMPACT_ATOMS: atom_id res chain seq x y z
N MET A 1 -47.61 26.82 44.19
CA MET A 1 -48.73 26.81 43.20
C MET A 1 -48.27 25.87 42.09
N HIS A 2 -48.77 24.72 42.13
CA HIS A 2 -49.68 24.00 41.23
C HIS A 2 -49.23 24.10 39.77
N GLY A 3 -48.89 23.09 39.06
CA GLY A 3 -49.19 21.66 39.03
C GLY A 3 -49.47 21.30 37.58
N ARG A 4 -49.00 20.22 37.12
CA ARG A 4 -49.73 19.22 36.34
C ARG A 4 -48.83 18.37 35.45
N LYS A 5 -48.59 17.20 35.92
CA LYS A 5 -48.13 16.02 35.15
C LYS A 5 -49.18 15.69 34.07
N LYS A 6 -48.75 15.37 32.86
CA LYS A 6 -49.58 14.58 31.95
C LYS A 6 -48.77 13.34 31.51
N ILE A 7 -49.25 12.23 32.01
CA ILE A 7 -49.02 10.84 31.60
C ILE A 7 -49.86 10.60 30.34
N ILE A 8 -49.31 10.01 29.31
CA ILE A 8 -50.03 9.32 28.22
C ILE A 8 -49.24 8.05 27.91
N ILE A 9 -49.61 7.02 28.42
CA ILE A 9 -50.18 5.69 28.16
C ILE A 9 -49.86 5.12 26.77
N PHE A 10 -49.17 3.98 26.87
CA PHE A 10 -48.96 2.94 25.86
C PHE A 10 -50.28 2.42 25.25
N ILE A 11 -50.27 2.19 23.92
CA ILE A 11 -51.13 1.18 23.32
C ILE A 11 -50.28 0.29 22.42
N MET A 12 -50.13 -0.93 22.87
CA MET A 12 -49.65 -2.12 22.16
C MET A 12 -50.82 -2.65 21.32
N ILE A 13 -50.63 -2.83 20.02
CA ILE A 13 -51.52 -3.69 19.24
C ILE A 13 -50.68 -4.73 18.52
N SER A 14 -50.78 -5.93 19.04
CA SER A 14 -50.35 -7.18 18.44
C SER A 14 -51.44 -7.67 17.49
N ILE A 15 -51.08 -7.97 16.23
CA ILE A 15 -51.93 -8.77 15.34
C ILE A 15 -51.11 -9.92 14.79
N ILE A 16 -51.44 -11.10 15.27
CA ILE A 16 -51.06 -12.42 14.77
C ILE A 16 -52.04 -12.76 13.65
N GLY A 17 -51.55 -13.20 12.53
CA GLY A 17 -52.35 -13.77 11.45
C GLY A 17 -51.55 -14.82 10.68
N LEU A 18 -51.86 -16.08 11.00
CA LEU A 18 -51.38 -17.32 10.37
C LEU A 18 -52.11 -17.63 9.06
N PHE A 19 -51.44 -18.51 8.28
CA PHE A 19 -51.96 -19.43 7.22
C PHE A 19 -52.00 -18.87 5.79
N TRP A 20 -51.37 -19.53 4.77
CA TRP A 20 -51.65 -20.88 4.25
C TRP A 20 -50.54 -21.34 3.28
N LEU A 21 -50.19 -22.61 3.36
CA LEU A 21 -49.45 -23.42 2.42
C LEU A 21 -50.37 -23.94 1.31
N SER A 22 -49.89 -23.92 0.08
CA SER A 22 -50.23 -24.79 -1.07
C SER A 22 -49.62 -24.16 -2.31
N GLY A 23 -48.94 -24.80 -3.21
CA GLY A 23 -48.75 -26.13 -3.66
C GLY A 23 -47.98 -26.04 -4.98
N CYS A 24 -47.26 -27.07 -5.33
CA CYS A 24 -46.51 -27.26 -6.59
C CYS A 24 -47.30 -27.00 -7.84
N ASP A 25 -46.72 -26.35 -8.85
CA ASP A 25 -46.74 -26.87 -10.20
C ASP A 25 -45.59 -26.25 -11.02
N SER A 26 -44.81 -27.11 -11.70
CA SER A 26 -43.91 -26.71 -12.75
C SER A 26 -44.62 -26.83 -14.08
N PRO A 27 -44.36 -25.90 -15.01
CA PRO A 27 -43.69 -26.37 -16.22
C PRO A 27 -42.58 -25.46 -16.76
N SER A 28 -41.62 -26.12 -17.34
CA SER A 28 -40.44 -25.79 -18.09
C SER A 28 -40.49 -24.62 -19.06
N SER A 29 -39.28 -24.07 -19.23
CA SER A 29 -38.72 -23.40 -20.42
C SER A 29 -39.16 -21.96 -20.70
N ASP A 30 -38.26 -21.02 -20.41
CA ASP A 30 -37.63 -20.24 -21.48
C ASP A 30 -36.34 -19.55 -20.93
N SER A 31 -35.26 -19.73 -21.68
CA SER A 31 -33.97 -19.13 -21.37
C SER A 31 -33.98 -17.66 -21.76
N GLY A 32 -34.23 -16.81 -20.81
CA GLY A 32 -33.96 -15.39 -20.88
C GLY A 32 -32.74 -15.10 -20.04
N ASN A 33 -31.60 -14.97 -20.71
CA ASN A 33 -30.33 -14.50 -20.09
C ASN A 33 -30.50 -13.04 -19.68
N THR A 34 -31.03 -12.82 -18.48
CA THR A 34 -31.00 -11.50 -17.85
C THR A 34 -29.68 -11.43 -17.10
N GLU A 35 -28.65 -10.88 -17.75
CA GLU A 35 -27.49 -10.37 -17.07
C GLU A 35 -27.99 -9.41 -15.99
N SER A 36 -27.99 -9.86 -14.74
CA SER A 36 -28.13 -8.98 -13.60
C SER A 36 -26.91 -8.07 -13.66
N LYS A 37 -27.10 -6.80 -14.08
CA LYS A 37 -26.16 -5.74 -13.75
C LYS A 37 -26.04 -5.77 -12.22
N ALA A 38 -24.95 -6.36 -11.71
CA ALA A 38 -24.56 -6.17 -10.34
C ALA A 38 -24.51 -4.65 -10.14
N ASP A 39 -25.26 -4.15 -9.16
CA ASP A 39 -25.24 -2.74 -8.81
C ASP A 39 -23.78 -2.40 -8.54
N ALA A 40 -23.20 -1.55 -9.38
CA ALA A 40 -21.81 -1.16 -9.27
C ALA A 40 -21.64 -0.44 -7.93
N GLU A 41 -20.76 -0.96 -7.09
CA GLU A 41 -20.49 -0.38 -5.76
C GLU A 41 -19.92 1.03 -5.92
N VAL A 42 -20.65 2.04 -5.44
CA VAL A 42 -20.21 3.45 -5.50
C VAL A 42 -19.56 3.81 -4.18
N GLN A 43 -18.26 4.12 -4.21
CA GLN A 43 -17.51 4.59 -3.06
C GLN A 43 -16.96 5.99 -3.34
N ASN A 44 -17.18 6.92 -2.42
CA ASN A 44 -16.70 8.31 -2.56
C ASN A 44 -17.07 8.97 -3.90
N GLY A 45 -18.26 8.68 -4.43
CA GLY A 45 -18.68 9.18 -5.74
C GLY A 45 -17.97 8.56 -6.94
N LEU A 46 -17.23 7.48 -6.73
CA LEU A 46 -16.50 6.72 -7.75
C LEU A 46 -17.11 5.33 -7.91
N ILE A 47 -17.16 4.83 -9.12
CA ILE A 47 -17.65 3.48 -9.43
C ILE A 47 -16.47 2.52 -9.32
N TYR A 48 -16.54 1.60 -8.37
CA TYR A 48 -15.51 0.59 -8.14
C TYR A 48 -15.38 -0.35 -9.34
N LYS A 49 -14.14 -0.70 -9.68
CA LYS A 49 -13.81 -1.60 -10.78
C LYS A 49 -13.14 -2.89 -10.30
N SER A 50 -12.06 -2.77 -9.55
CA SER A 50 -11.28 -3.91 -9.04
C SER A 50 -10.30 -3.45 -7.98
N SER A 51 -9.76 -4.40 -7.22
CA SER A 51 -8.61 -4.17 -6.35
C SER A 51 -7.34 -4.79 -6.94
N MET A 52 -6.19 -4.21 -6.61
CA MET A 52 -4.89 -4.79 -6.92
C MET A 52 -4.74 -6.14 -6.22
N LYS A 53 -4.33 -7.15 -6.98
CA LYS A 53 -4.02 -8.46 -6.39
C LYS A 53 -2.62 -8.42 -5.79
N LEU A 54 -2.54 -8.52 -4.48
CA LEU A 54 -1.30 -8.68 -3.73
C LEU A 54 -1.07 -10.16 -3.42
N LEU A 55 0.17 -10.62 -3.52
CA LEU A 55 0.55 -12.00 -3.26
C LEU A 55 1.18 -12.18 -1.88
N TYR A 56 1.92 -11.20 -1.41
CA TYR A 56 2.72 -11.24 -0.18
C TYR A 56 2.51 -10.03 0.72
N ALA A 57 2.39 -8.83 0.14
CA ALA A 57 2.21 -7.60 0.92
C ALA A 57 0.84 -7.55 1.60
N LYS A 58 0.82 -7.04 2.84
CA LYS A 58 -0.38 -6.93 3.68
C LYS A 58 -0.60 -5.52 4.23
N ASN A 59 0.39 -4.64 4.05
CA ASN A 59 0.40 -3.33 4.69
C ASN A 59 -0.05 -2.20 3.77
N PHE A 60 -0.58 -2.52 2.58
CA PHE A 60 -1.24 -1.57 1.70
C PHE A 60 -2.34 -2.24 0.87
N SER A 61 -3.17 -1.43 0.23
CA SER A 61 -4.09 -1.85 -0.84
C SER A 61 -4.21 -0.76 -1.89
N VAL A 62 -4.63 -1.15 -3.10
CA VAL A 62 -4.94 -0.23 -4.19
C VAL A 62 -6.26 -0.66 -4.82
N ASP A 63 -7.21 0.25 -4.86
CA ASP A 63 -8.51 0.06 -5.50
C ASP A 63 -8.60 0.94 -6.76
N TYR A 64 -9.03 0.31 -7.84
CA TYR A 64 -9.21 0.94 -9.14
C TYR A 64 -10.67 1.27 -9.37
N TYR A 65 -10.94 2.42 -9.95
CA TYR A 65 -12.27 2.92 -10.24
C TYR A 65 -12.44 3.27 -11.71
N GLU A 66 -13.69 3.34 -12.18
CA GLU A 66 -13.96 3.77 -13.54
C GLU A 66 -13.39 5.16 -13.83
N GLY A 67 -12.91 5.34 -15.06
CA GLY A 67 -12.27 6.58 -15.47
C GLY A 67 -10.80 6.72 -15.10
N GLY A 68 -10.19 5.66 -14.52
CA GLY A 68 -8.76 5.59 -14.20
C GLY A 68 -8.38 6.11 -12.82
N TYR A 69 -9.35 6.46 -11.97
CA TYR A 69 -9.07 6.86 -10.59
C TYR A 69 -8.56 5.68 -9.78
N LYS A 70 -7.68 5.94 -8.83
CA LYS A 70 -7.13 4.92 -7.91
C LYS A 70 -7.21 5.44 -6.47
N ILE A 71 -7.57 4.57 -5.53
CA ILE A 71 -7.43 4.85 -4.09
C ILE A 71 -6.37 3.91 -3.54
N LEU A 72 -5.28 4.49 -3.06
CA LEU A 72 -4.21 3.77 -2.39
C LEU A 72 -4.40 3.93 -0.88
N THR A 73 -4.32 2.83 -0.15
CA THR A 73 -4.50 2.84 1.31
C THR A 73 -3.30 2.19 1.98
N THR A 74 -2.71 2.86 2.96
CA THR A 74 -1.63 2.32 3.79
C THR A 74 -2.18 1.66 5.05
N LYS A 75 -1.37 0.86 5.74
CA LYS A 75 -1.75 0.07 6.93
C LYS A 75 -2.45 0.87 8.03
N ASP A 76 -2.09 2.11 8.22
CA ASP A 76 -2.68 3.01 9.23
C ASP A 76 -4.03 3.61 8.79
N GLY A 77 -4.51 3.23 7.61
CA GLY A 77 -5.77 3.70 7.05
C GLY A 77 -5.68 5.02 6.29
N THR A 78 -4.50 5.61 6.14
CA THR A 78 -4.29 6.81 5.31
C THR A 78 -4.58 6.49 3.85
N LYS A 79 -5.38 7.33 3.19
CA LYS A 79 -5.84 7.14 1.82
C LYS A 79 -5.35 8.24 0.89
N ILE A 80 -4.92 7.84 -0.30
CA ILE A 80 -4.58 8.74 -1.40
C ILE A 80 -5.52 8.43 -2.56
N LEU A 81 -6.17 9.44 -3.10
CA LEU A 81 -6.86 9.39 -4.39
C LEU A 81 -5.94 9.99 -5.47
N THR A 82 -5.55 9.20 -6.45
CA THR A 82 -4.96 9.75 -7.68
C THR A 82 -6.08 10.10 -8.67
N VAL A 83 -6.01 11.31 -9.18
CA VAL A 83 -6.97 11.86 -10.16
C VAL A 83 -6.29 11.90 -11.52
N PRO A 84 -6.76 11.12 -12.51
CA PRO A 84 -6.15 11.07 -13.83
C PRO A 84 -6.06 12.42 -14.51
N LYS A 85 -5.02 12.58 -15.35
CA LYS A 85 -4.79 13.81 -16.10
C LYS A 85 -6.05 14.22 -16.87
N GLY A 86 -6.48 15.47 -16.70
CA GLY A 86 -7.65 16.04 -17.36
C GLY A 86 -9.00 15.66 -16.75
N LYS A 87 -9.02 14.84 -15.69
CA LYS A 87 -10.23 14.53 -14.92
C LYS A 87 -10.43 15.51 -13.78
N LYS A 88 -11.67 15.59 -13.28
CA LYS A 88 -12.02 16.40 -12.12
C LYS A 88 -12.02 15.55 -10.86
N THR A 89 -11.60 16.12 -9.74
CA THR A 89 -11.81 15.49 -8.44
C THR A 89 -13.31 15.28 -8.21
N PRO A 90 -13.74 14.08 -7.82
CA PRO A 90 -15.14 13.82 -7.47
C PRO A 90 -15.60 14.72 -6.33
N LYS A 91 -16.89 15.10 -6.35
CA LYS A 91 -17.41 16.09 -5.37
C LYS A 91 -17.61 15.51 -3.96
N ASP A 92 -17.84 14.19 -3.89
CA ASP A 92 -18.23 13.50 -2.67
C ASP A 92 -17.05 12.74 -2.04
N ILE A 93 -15.81 13.18 -2.33
CA ILE A 93 -14.60 12.63 -1.71
C ILE A 93 -14.55 13.01 -0.23
N ASP A 94 -14.28 12.03 0.60
CA ASP A 94 -14.02 12.22 2.02
C ASP A 94 -12.85 13.20 2.22
N LYS A 95 -13.01 14.12 3.15
CA LYS A 95 -12.05 15.20 3.43
C LYS A 95 -10.71 14.67 3.96
N ASP A 96 -10.70 13.46 4.53
CA ASP A 96 -9.49 12.83 5.05
C ASP A 96 -8.69 12.11 3.96
N ILE A 97 -9.21 12.05 2.73
CA ILE A 97 -8.48 11.46 1.60
C ILE A 97 -7.55 12.51 0.98
N ILE A 98 -6.28 12.18 0.89
CA ILE A 98 -5.25 12.98 0.20
C ILE A 98 -5.53 12.93 -1.30
N VAL A 99 -5.71 14.07 -1.95
CA VAL A 99 -6.00 14.12 -3.39
C VAL A 99 -4.76 14.56 -4.15
N LEU A 100 -4.25 13.69 -5.01
CA LEU A 100 -3.13 13.98 -5.92
C LEU A 100 -3.61 13.94 -7.37
N LYS A 101 -3.16 14.91 -8.17
CA LYS A 101 -3.46 14.96 -9.62
C LYS A 101 -2.30 14.39 -10.41
N GLU A 102 -2.61 13.54 -11.38
CA GLU A 102 -1.59 13.01 -12.30
C GLU A 102 -1.20 14.04 -13.38
N PRO A 103 0.09 14.07 -13.76
CA PRO A 103 1.18 13.26 -13.22
C PRO A 103 1.54 13.70 -11.81
N VAL A 104 1.72 12.74 -10.90
CA VAL A 104 2.17 13.02 -9.52
C VAL A 104 3.62 13.49 -9.57
N SER A 105 3.92 14.59 -8.89
CA SER A 105 5.24 15.21 -8.81
C SER A 105 5.44 15.92 -7.47
N ASP A 106 6.59 16.50 -7.29
CA ASP A 106 6.97 17.32 -6.12
C ASP A 106 6.87 16.55 -4.80
N LEU A 107 7.22 15.24 -4.86
CA LEU A 107 7.23 14.37 -3.70
C LEU A 107 8.45 14.66 -2.81
N TYR A 108 8.25 14.61 -1.50
CA TYR A 108 9.31 14.60 -0.50
C TYR A 108 9.55 13.16 -0.03
N LEU A 109 10.65 12.55 -0.45
CA LEU A 109 11.01 11.19 -0.08
C LEU A 109 11.97 11.18 1.11
N VAL A 110 11.44 10.76 2.26
CA VAL A 110 12.19 10.56 3.49
C VAL A 110 12.50 9.09 3.73
N ALA A 111 11.63 8.22 3.24
CA ALA A 111 11.79 6.77 3.29
C ALA A 111 12.88 6.30 2.31
N SER A 112 14.14 6.49 2.65
CA SER A 112 15.28 6.19 1.77
C SER A 112 15.31 4.75 1.24
N GLY A 113 14.72 3.80 1.99
CA GLY A 113 14.66 2.39 1.58
C GLY A 113 13.82 2.11 0.33
N VAL A 114 12.98 3.06 -0.10
CA VAL A 114 12.13 2.88 -1.29
C VAL A 114 12.61 3.68 -2.50
N MET A 115 13.71 4.43 -2.41
CA MET A 115 14.27 5.15 -3.55
C MET A 115 14.64 4.19 -4.71
N ASP A 116 15.12 2.98 -4.40
CA ASP A 116 15.40 1.98 -5.43
C ASP A 116 14.14 1.58 -6.22
N MET A 117 12.97 1.54 -5.56
CA MET A 117 11.71 1.29 -6.25
C MET A 117 11.36 2.41 -7.22
N PHE A 118 11.58 3.67 -6.84
CA PHE A 118 11.40 4.80 -7.76
C PHE A 118 12.40 4.78 -8.90
N ASP A 119 13.66 4.40 -8.65
CA ASP A 119 14.67 4.24 -9.68
C ASP A 119 14.26 3.17 -10.70
N LYS A 120 13.89 1.99 -10.24
CA LYS A 120 13.45 0.88 -11.12
C LYS A 120 12.15 1.18 -11.87
N LEU A 121 11.30 2.02 -11.33
CA LEU A 121 10.08 2.48 -11.99
C LEU A 121 10.34 3.62 -12.99
N ASP A 122 11.57 4.13 -13.15
CA ASP A 122 11.87 5.36 -13.87
C ASP A 122 11.04 6.55 -13.35
N ALA A 123 10.90 6.65 -12.02
CA ALA A 123 10.04 7.62 -11.35
C ALA A 123 10.80 8.60 -10.44
N VAL A 124 12.14 8.62 -10.48
CA VAL A 124 12.95 9.52 -9.65
C VAL A 124 12.62 10.99 -9.93
N ASP A 125 12.21 11.30 -11.16
CA ASP A 125 11.78 12.64 -11.58
C ASP A 125 10.51 13.15 -10.88
N THR A 126 9.75 12.27 -10.25
CA THR A 126 8.59 12.64 -9.41
C THR A 126 8.99 13.14 -8.03
N ILE A 127 10.22 12.84 -7.61
CA ILE A 127 10.79 13.22 -6.31
C ILE A 127 11.53 14.55 -6.45
N LYS A 128 10.95 15.61 -5.90
CA LYS A 128 11.59 16.94 -5.89
C LYS A 128 12.41 17.17 -4.63
N PHE A 129 12.09 16.49 -3.54
CA PHE A 129 12.73 16.70 -2.24
C PHE A 129 13.23 15.39 -1.66
N SER A 130 14.47 15.39 -1.18
CA SER A 130 15.12 14.24 -0.58
C SER A 130 15.37 14.43 0.91
N GLY A 131 15.16 13.36 1.67
CA GLY A 131 15.51 13.27 3.08
C GLY A 131 17.01 13.06 3.35
N LEU A 132 17.79 12.76 2.30
CA LEU A 132 19.24 12.63 2.31
C LEU A 132 19.86 13.58 1.29
N ASP A 133 21.05 14.07 1.58
CA ASP A 133 21.89 14.79 0.60
C ASP A 133 22.56 13.84 -0.40
N SER A 134 23.31 14.38 -1.36
CA SER A 134 23.94 13.58 -2.42
C SER A 134 24.92 12.53 -1.89
N ASP A 135 25.68 12.86 -0.85
CA ASP A 135 26.65 11.94 -0.24
C ASP A 135 25.97 10.77 0.49
N GLY A 136 24.70 10.91 0.85
CA GLY A 136 23.90 9.87 1.49
C GLY A 136 23.32 8.83 0.53
N TRP A 137 23.41 9.04 -0.80
CA TRP A 137 22.83 8.16 -1.79
C TRP A 137 23.86 7.29 -2.51
N TYR A 138 23.58 5.98 -2.56
CA TYR A 138 24.30 5.01 -3.39
C TYR A 138 23.57 4.71 -4.70
N ILE A 139 22.37 5.26 -4.90
CA ILE A 139 21.59 5.17 -6.13
C ILE A 139 21.99 6.34 -7.03
N ASP A 140 22.57 6.02 -8.19
CA ASP A 140 23.17 7.02 -9.07
C ASP A 140 22.16 8.07 -9.55
N SER A 141 20.96 7.64 -9.95
CA SER A 141 19.90 8.55 -10.41
C SER A 141 19.48 9.59 -9.35
N ALA A 142 19.43 9.19 -8.09
CA ALA A 142 19.12 10.09 -6.97
C ALA A 142 20.24 11.08 -6.70
N ARG A 143 21.52 10.60 -6.72
CA ARG A 143 22.69 11.44 -6.53
C ARG A 143 22.83 12.46 -7.65
N GLU A 144 22.70 12.03 -8.90
CA GLU A 144 22.76 12.90 -10.09
C GLU A 144 21.64 13.95 -10.09
N ALA A 145 20.43 13.58 -9.64
CA ALA A 145 19.32 14.52 -9.54
C ALA A 145 19.60 15.63 -8.50
N LEU A 146 20.22 15.28 -7.36
CA LEU A 146 20.62 16.25 -6.33
C LEU A 146 21.77 17.13 -6.81
N GLU A 147 22.83 16.55 -7.36
CA GLU A 147 23.99 17.29 -7.88
C GLU A 147 23.61 18.22 -9.04
N GLY A 148 22.66 17.76 -9.87
CA GLY A 148 22.12 18.55 -10.99
C GLY A 148 21.05 19.58 -10.59
N GLY A 149 20.68 19.68 -9.30
CA GLY A 149 19.67 20.61 -8.80
C GLY A 149 18.24 20.30 -9.23
N LYS A 150 17.97 19.10 -9.77
CA LYS A 150 16.62 18.62 -10.09
C LYS A 150 15.89 18.12 -8.86
N MET A 151 16.63 17.63 -7.88
CA MET A 151 16.14 17.24 -6.57
C MET A 151 16.82 18.11 -5.52
N LEU A 152 16.12 18.45 -4.45
CA LEU A 152 16.60 19.34 -3.40
C LEU A 152 16.69 18.56 -2.08
N TYR A 153 17.76 18.76 -1.33
CA TYR A 153 17.83 18.24 0.02
C TYR A 153 16.94 19.06 0.95
N ALA A 154 15.90 18.46 1.48
CA ALA A 154 14.91 19.11 2.36
C ALA A 154 14.97 18.63 3.82
N GLY A 155 16.13 18.11 4.25
CA GLY A 155 16.33 17.64 5.62
C GLY A 155 15.78 16.23 5.86
N LYS A 156 16.14 15.66 7.01
CA LYS A 156 15.75 14.29 7.40
C LYS A 156 14.39 14.28 8.11
N TYR A 157 13.78 13.08 8.27
CA TYR A 157 12.47 12.86 8.90
C TYR A 157 12.24 13.64 10.21
N SER A 158 13.28 13.79 11.05
CA SER A 158 13.16 14.45 12.36
C SER A 158 13.39 15.97 12.31
N LYS A 159 13.83 16.50 11.18
CA LYS A 159 14.13 17.93 11.00
C LYS A 159 14.00 18.32 9.52
N PRO A 160 12.78 18.33 8.96
CA PRO A 160 12.55 18.83 7.60
C PRO A 160 12.79 20.33 7.50
N ASP A 161 13.16 20.77 6.29
CA ASP A 161 13.16 22.19 5.91
C ASP A 161 11.75 22.58 5.45
N TYR A 162 10.91 22.98 6.39
CA TYR A 162 9.53 23.35 6.10
C TYR A 162 9.39 24.55 5.18
N GLU A 163 10.32 25.51 5.25
CA GLU A 163 10.32 26.69 4.39
C GLU A 163 10.52 26.28 2.94
N LEU A 164 11.50 25.43 2.67
CA LEU A 164 11.74 24.88 1.35
C LEU A 164 10.55 24.06 0.84
N LEU A 165 10.00 23.16 1.68
CA LEU A 165 8.86 22.31 1.28
C LEU A 165 7.63 23.16 0.91
N VAL A 166 7.34 24.22 1.65
CA VAL A 166 6.22 25.13 1.39
C VAL A 166 6.47 25.99 0.16
N SER A 167 7.64 26.65 0.08
CA SER A 167 7.95 27.57 -1.01
C SER A 167 7.98 26.90 -2.36
N GLU A 168 8.37 25.63 -2.38
CA GLU A 168 8.52 24.83 -3.60
C GLU A 168 7.36 23.86 -3.85
N ASN A 169 6.25 24.02 -3.09
CA ASN A 169 4.98 23.32 -3.25
C ASN A 169 5.07 21.79 -3.13
N CYS A 170 5.64 21.27 -2.05
CA CYS A 170 5.63 19.83 -1.77
C CYS A 170 4.20 19.27 -1.81
N SER A 171 3.97 18.25 -2.63
CA SER A 171 2.65 17.67 -2.84
C SER A 171 2.32 16.53 -1.87
N LEU A 172 3.33 15.77 -1.43
CA LEU A 172 3.19 14.64 -0.52
C LEU A 172 4.54 14.32 0.12
N ALA A 173 4.58 14.13 1.43
CA ALA A 173 5.71 13.56 2.14
C ALA A 173 5.55 12.03 2.28
N ILE A 174 6.54 11.26 1.83
CA ILE A 174 6.61 9.81 2.00
C ILE A 174 7.60 9.52 3.12
N GLU A 175 7.06 9.27 4.30
CA GLU A 175 7.79 9.06 5.53
C GLU A 175 8.05 7.57 5.78
N ASN A 176 9.11 7.27 6.51
CA ASN A 176 9.31 5.94 7.07
C ASN A 176 8.70 5.84 8.47
N THR A 177 8.63 4.63 9.03
CA THR A 177 8.04 4.39 10.35
C THR A 177 8.76 5.08 11.51
N MET A 178 10.00 5.58 11.31
CA MET A 178 10.71 6.36 12.33
C MET A 178 10.02 7.68 12.65
N ILE A 179 9.15 8.18 11.75
CA ILE A 179 8.36 9.41 11.98
C ILE A 179 7.46 9.29 13.21
N THR A 180 7.05 8.08 13.59
CA THR A 180 6.24 7.84 14.80
C THR A 180 6.95 8.27 16.08
N HIS A 181 8.28 8.36 16.07
CA HIS A 181 9.10 8.90 17.16
C HIS A 181 9.22 10.44 17.12
N SER A 182 8.64 11.08 16.12
CA SER A 182 8.68 12.53 15.91
C SER A 182 7.31 13.09 15.53
N PRO A 183 6.25 12.86 16.32
CA PRO A 183 4.87 13.24 15.95
C PRO A 183 4.71 14.74 15.69
N GLN A 184 5.54 15.58 16.33
CA GLN A 184 5.57 17.02 16.09
C GLN A 184 5.90 17.38 14.63
N VAL A 185 6.64 16.53 13.91
CA VAL A 185 6.95 16.75 12.50
C VAL A 185 5.70 16.54 11.65
N THR A 186 4.96 15.46 11.89
CA THR A 186 3.70 15.18 11.19
C THR A 186 2.65 16.28 11.44
N GLU A 187 2.53 16.73 12.70
CA GLU A 187 1.66 17.86 13.05
C GLU A 187 2.07 19.15 12.33
N LYS A 188 3.39 19.38 12.23
CA LYS A 188 3.92 20.57 11.55
C LYS A 188 3.67 20.51 10.04
N LEU A 189 3.94 19.38 9.37
CA LEU A 189 3.60 19.19 7.96
C LEU A 189 2.11 19.43 7.72
N LYS A 190 1.25 18.84 8.55
CA LYS A 190 -0.20 19.06 8.47
C LYS A 190 -0.58 20.54 8.64
N SER A 191 0.08 21.28 9.52
CA SER A 191 -0.19 22.73 9.72
C SER A 191 0.17 23.58 8.51
N PHE A 192 1.05 23.07 7.65
CA PHE A 192 1.43 23.67 6.37
C PHE A 192 0.66 23.09 5.18
N GLU A 193 -0.38 22.29 5.44
CA GLU A 193 -1.18 21.61 4.41
C GLU A 193 -0.36 20.66 3.51
N ILE A 194 0.80 20.18 4.00
CA ILE A 194 1.60 19.15 3.34
C ILE A 194 1.11 17.79 3.85
N PRO A 195 0.41 17.01 3.01
CA PRO A 195 -0.02 15.68 3.39
C PRO A 195 1.18 14.74 3.53
N SER A 196 1.04 13.73 4.39
CA SER A 196 2.07 12.72 4.57
C SER A 196 1.48 11.32 4.67
N ILE A 197 2.23 10.34 4.19
CA ILE A 197 1.97 8.92 4.38
C ILE A 197 3.17 8.25 5.02
N ILE A 198 2.93 7.13 5.68
CA ILE A 198 4.00 6.26 6.17
C ILE A 198 4.07 5.04 5.27
N GLU A 199 5.25 4.76 4.72
CA GLU A 199 5.51 3.52 4.03
C GLU A 199 5.82 2.41 5.06
N TYR A 200 5.23 1.24 4.85
CA TYR A 200 5.34 0.11 5.77
C TYR A 200 6.06 -1.10 5.16
N SER A 201 6.82 -0.94 4.08
CA SER A 201 7.50 -2.04 3.40
C SER A 201 8.40 -2.84 4.33
N SER A 202 9.11 -2.14 5.23
CA SER A 202 10.00 -2.76 6.22
C SER A 202 9.25 -3.58 7.30
N TYR A 203 7.94 -3.44 7.40
CA TYR A 203 7.07 -4.16 8.33
C TYR A 203 6.30 -5.30 7.66
N GLU A 204 6.56 -5.58 6.38
CA GLU A 204 6.05 -6.79 5.77
C GLU A 204 6.75 -8.02 6.35
N GLU A 205 5.95 -9.07 6.61
CA GLU A 205 6.44 -10.31 7.20
C GLU A 205 7.33 -11.08 6.22
N GLU A 206 6.91 -11.10 4.95
CA GLU A 206 7.58 -11.81 3.87
C GLU A 206 8.56 -10.90 3.12
N PRO A 207 9.76 -11.37 2.76
CA PRO A 207 10.70 -10.59 1.95
C PRO A 207 10.11 -10.12 0.63
N LEU A 208 9.33 -10.98 -0.06
CA LEU A 208 8.63 -10.60 -1.29
C LEU A 208 7.51 -9.60 -1.05
N GLY A 209 6.91 -9.57 0.14
CA GLY A 209 5.95 -8.53 0.52
C GLY A 209 6.59 -7.15 0.54
N ARG A 210 7.86 -7.05 0.99
CA ARG A 210 8.62 -5.78 0.94
C ARG A 210 8.85 -5.31 -0.48
N VAL A 211 9.22 -6.22 -1.37
CA VAL A 211 9.43 -5.93 -2.79
C VAL A 211 8.12 -5.57 -3.47
N GLU A 212 6.99 -6.17 -3.09
CA GLU A 212 5.69 -5.92 -3.68
C GLU A 212 5.20 -4.47 -3.49
N TRP A 213 5.78 -3.71 -2.57
CA TRP A 213 5.54 -2.26 -2.43
C TRP A 213 5.90 -1.46 -3.69
N VAL A 214 6.71 -2.02 -4.59
CA VAL A 214 6.92 -1.41 -5.91
C VAL A 214 5.60 -1.17 -6.65
N LYS A 215 4.60 -2.03 -6.44
CA LYS A 215 3.26 -1.87 -7.03
C LYS A 215 2.49 -0.69 -6.42
N PHE A 216 2.67 -0.40 -5.12
CA PHE A 216 2.09 0.80 -4.51
C PHE A 216 2.63 2.07 -5.17
N PHE A 217 3.95 2.15 -5.33
CA PHE A 217 4.60 3.31 -5.96
C PHE A 217 4.35 3.36 -7.47
N GLY A 218 4.21 2.20 -8.13
CA GLY A 218 3.76 2.11 -9.51
C GLY A 218 2.37 2.72 -9.70
N ALA A 219 1.42 2.33 -8.85
CA ALA A 219 0.06 2.88 -8.87
C ALA A 219 0.03 4.38 -8.57
N LEU A 220 0.88 4.85 -7.62
CA LEU A 220 1.00 6.26 -7.24
C LEU A 220 1.51 7.11 -8.41
N THR A 221 2.44 6.58 -9.20
CA THR A 221 3.15 7.32 -10.26
C THR A 221 2.68 6.96 -11.68
N ASP A 222 1.54 6.23 -11.80
CA ASP A 222 0.97 5.78 -13.07
C ASP A 222 1.91 4.89 -13.89
N ARG A 223 2.54 3.93 -13.21
CA ARG A 223 3.49 2.94 -13.76
C ARG A 223 3.14 1.52 -13.32
N ASP A 224 1.84 1.20 -13.27
CA ASP A 224 1.32 -0.08 -12.77
C ASP A 224 1.90 -1.28 -13.52
N GLU A 225 1.94 -1.24 -14.86
CA GLU A 225 2.44 -2.34 -15.69
C GLU A 225 3.93 -2.62 -15.41
N LYS A 226 4.75 -1.57 -15.34
CA LYS A 226 6.17 -1.72 -15.03
C LYS A 226 6.39 -2.27 -13.63
N ALA A 227 5.58 -1.85 -12.68
CA ALA A 227 5.65 -2.36 -11.31
C ALA A 227 5.32 -3.85 -11.23
N ASP A 228 4.31 -4.30 -11.98
CA ASP A 228 3.97 -5.72 -12.07
C ASP A 228 5.09 -6.54 -12.71
N GLU A 229 5.70 -6.05 -13.79
CA GLU A 229 6.86 -6.70 -14.43
C GLU A 229 8.03 -6.86 -13.45
N LEU A 230 8.43 -5.77 -12.79
CA LEU A 230 9.53 -5.76 -11.82
C LEU A 230 9.28 -6.73 -10.66
N PHE A 231 8.06 -6.75 -10.13
CA PHE A 231 7.70 -7.65 -9.04
C PHE A 231 7.73 -9.11 -9.50
N ASN A 232 7.15 -9.42 -10.65
CA ASN A 232 7.11 -10.78 -11.17
C ASN A 232 8.50 -11.32 -11.47
N GLU A 233 9.43 -10.50 -11.96
CA GLU A 233 10.83 -10.87 -12.13
C GLU A 233 11.47 -11.32 -10.80
N GLN A 234 11.18 -10.62 -9.69
CA GLN A 234 11.72 -10.99 -8.38
C GLN A 234 11.11 -12.31 -7.87
N VAL A 235 9.81 -12.51 -8.07
CA VAL A 235 9.15 -13.78 -7.75
C VAL A 235 9.77 -14.94 -8.53
N ASP A 236 10.02 -14.75 -9.82
CA ASP A 236 10.64 -15.78 -10.66
C ASP A 236 12.08 -16.11 -10.24
N ILE A 237 12.84 -15.11 -9.78
CA ILE A 237 14.19 -15.32 -9.24
C ILE A 237 14.12 -16.19 -7.99
N VAL A 238 13.24 -15.83 -7.03
CA VAL A 238 13.06 -16.60 -5.79
C VAL A 238 12.62 -18.03 -6.07
N ASN A 239 11.65 -18.23 -6.97
CA ASN A 239 11.18 -19.55 -7.36
C ASN A 239 12.27 -20.40 -8.02
N ARG A 240 13.14 -19.81 -8.83
CA ARG A 240 14.29 -20.53 -9.43
C ARG A 240 15.29 -20.95 -8.36
N ILE A 241 15.57 -20.12 -7.38
CA ILE A 241 16.45 -20.44 -6.26
C ILE A 241 15.85 -21.59 -5.44
N ALA A 242 14.57 -21.52 -5.07
CA ALA A 242 13.88 -22.56 -4.32
C ALA A 242 13.90 -23.92 -5.04
N LYS A 243 13.67 -23.92 -6.35
CA LYS A 243 13.76 -25.17 -7.16
C LYS A 243 15.18 -25.72 -7.24
N ALA A 244 16.19 -24.86 -7.32
CA ALA A 244 17.59 -25.30 -7.34
C ALA A 244 18.02 -25.96 -6.01
N ASP A 245 17.42 -25.51 -4.89
CA ASP A 245 17.69 -26.07 -3.55
C ASP A 245 16.82 -27.31 -3.23
N GLY A 246 15.98 -27.79 -4.16
CA GLY A 246 15.09 -28.94 -3.93
C GLY A 246 13.98 -28.71 -2.91
N THR A 247 13.71 -27.46 -2.55
CA THR A 247 12.57 -27.08 -1.72
C THR A 247 11.41 -26.65 -2.62
N ASP A 248 10.72 -27.64 -3.22
CA ASP A 248 9.46 -27.36 -3.92
C ASP A 248 8.43 -26.87 -2.90
N THR A 249 8.07 -25.61 -2.97
CA THR A 249 6.98 -24.99 -2.18
C THR A 249 5.62 -25.19 -2.86
N ASP A 250 5.37 -26.35 -3.45
CA ASP A 250 4.04 -26.71 -3.95
C ASP A 250 3.41 -27.77 -3.04
N ASP A 251 3.15 -27.37 -1.76
CA ASP A 251 2.30 -28.17 -0.87
C ASP A 251 1.31 -27.28 -0.10
N THR A 252 0.18 -27.02 -0.75
CA THR A 252 -1.05 -26.62 -0.08
C THR A 252 -1.85 -27.86 0.30
N THR A 253 -1.30 -28.77 1.10
CA THR A 253 -2.10 -29.79 1.80
C THR A 253 -1.55 -30.02 3.19
N LYS A 254 -2.36 -29.61 4.17
CA LYS A 254 -2.23 -29.99 5.56
C LYS A 254 -2.23 -31.50 5.71
N SER A 255 -1.28 -32.03 6.44
CA SER A 255 -1.53 -33.21 7.27
C SER A 255 -0.65 -33.14 8.51
N ASP A 256 -1.34 -33.02 9.65
CA ASP A 256 -0.80 -33.29 10.98
C ASP A 256 -0.36 -34.73 11.03
N ASP A 257 0.93 -35.00 11.14
CA ASP A 257 1.42 -36.12 11.93
C ASP A 257 2.89 -35.92 12.32
N ALA A 258 3.08 -35.76 13.61
CA ALA A 258 4.37 -35.64 14.23
C ALA A 258 4.91 -37.05 14.55
N THR A 259 5.82 -37.56 13.75
CA THR A 259 6.65 -38.66 14.20
C THR A 259 8.14 -38.34 13.91
N LYS A 260 8.84 -38.19 15.01
CA LYS A 260 10.30 -38.06 15.06
C LYS A 260 10.94 -39.26 14.37
N SER A 261 11.86 -39.02 13.43
CA SER A 261 12.91 -39.98 13.12
C SER A 261 14.23 -39.20 13.02
N ASP A 262 15.09 -39.43 14.01
CA ASP A 262 16.50 -39.08 13.99
C ASP A 262 17.19 -39.87 12.85
N ALA A 263 17.53 -39.16 11.79
CA ALA A 263 18.51 -39.64 10.82
C ALA A 263 19.37 -38.45 10.42
N ALA A 264 20.53 -38.35 11.04
CA ALA A 264 21.60 -37.47 10.60
C ALA A 264 22.07 -37.94 9.22
N SER A 265 21.49 -37.45 8.14
CA SER A 265 22.07 -37.51 6.82
C SER A 265 23.07 -36.36 6.68
N ASN A 266 24.33 -36.73 6.52
CA ASN A 266 25.44 -35.83 6.26
C ASN A 266 25.29 -35.29 4.83
N ASP A 267 24.34 -34.36 4.61
CA ASP A 267 24.13 -33.74 3.32
C ASP A 267 25.02 -32.49 3.22
N ASN A 268 26.18 -32.65 2.63
CA ASN A 268 27.15 -31.60 2.32
C ASN A 268 26.68 -30.68 1.18
N SER A 269 25.42 -30.76 0.72
CA SER A 269 24.89 -30.00 -0.42
C SER A 269 24.17 -28.73 -0.03
N ARG A 270 23.90 -28.49 1.26
CA ARG A 270 23.23 -27.27 1.69
C ARG A 270 24.17 -26.08 1.72
N PRO A 271 23.83 -24.97 1.04
CA PRO A 271 24.66 -23.80 1.07
C PRO A 271 24.72 -23.22 2.51
N THR A 272 25.91 -22.80 2.93
CA THR A 272 26.05 -22.05 4.17
C THR A 272 25.54 -20.63 3.95
N VAL A 273 24.50 -20.23 4.68
CA VAL A 273 23.94 -18.87 4.62
C VAL A 273 24.44 -18.06 5.81
N ALA A 274 25.02 -16.91 5.54
CA ALA A 274 25.42 -15.94 6.56
C ALA A 274 24.53 -14.70 6.49
N PHE A 275 23.90 -14.35 7.59
CA PHE A 275 23.18 -13.07 7.73
C PHE A 275 24.16 -12.01 8.23
N PHE A 276 24.32 -10.96 7.44
CA PHE A 276 25.16 -9.83 7.82
C PHE A 276 24.48 -8.50 7.51
N TYR A 277 24.92 -7.45 8.16
CA TYR A 277 24.56 -6.08 7.80
C TYR A 277 25.84 -5.23 7.78
N ILE A 278 25.78 -4.20 6.96
CA ILE A 278 26.87 -3.23 6.84
C ILE A 278 26.47 -2.01 7.69
N THR A 279 27.33 -1.67 8.65
CA THR A 279 27.13 -0.48 9.48
C THR A 279 27.38 0.80 8.70
N SER A 280 26.92 1.95 9.20
CA SER A 280 27.13 3.27 8.57
C SER A 280 28.60 3.64 8.36
N ASN A 281 29.52 3.00 9.07
CA ASN A 281 30.97 3.18 8.92
C ASN A 281 31.63 2.07 8.03
N GLY A 282 30.81 1.34 7.28
CA GLY A 282 31.27 0.33 6.29
C GLY A 282 31.73 -1.00 6.89
N GLN A 283 31.54 -1.24 8.21
CA GLN A 283 31.93 -2.52 8.83
C GLN A 283 30.85 -3.57 8.64
N ILE A 284 31.28 -4.80 8.29
CA ILE A 284 30.40 -5.95 8.19
C ILE A 284 30.22 -6.55 9.59
N GLN A 285 28.96 -6.70 10.02
CA GLN A 285 28.62 -7.43 11.24
C GLN A 285 27.78 -8.65 10.90
N VAL A 286 28.24 -9.82 11.33
CA VAL A 286 27.54 -11.10 11.16
C VAL A 286 26.71 -11.36 12.40
N ARG A 287 25.41 -11.64 12.22
CA ARG A 287 24.57 -12.12 13.31
C ARG A 287 24.81 -13.63 13.48
N LYS A 288 25.16 -14.04 14.69
CA LYS A 288 25.06 -15.45 15.08
C LYS A 288 23.59 -15.76 15.33
N SER A 289 23.08 -16.80 14.67
CA SER A 289 21.77 -17.40 14.93
C SER A 289 21.75 -18.04 16.33
#